data_340dbee40ab977775474efd3134de14a
#
_entry.id   340dbee40ab977775474efd3134de14a
#
_cell.length_a   1.000
_cell.length_b   1.000
_cell.length_c   1.000
_cell.angle_alpha   90.00
_cell.angle_beta   90.00
_cell.angle_gamma   90.00
#
_symmetry.space_group_name_H-M   'P 1'
#
loop_
_entity.id
_entity.type
_entity.pdbx_description
1 polymer ?
#
loop_
_entity_poly.entity_id
_entity_poly.type
_entity_poly.pdbx_seq_one_letter_code
_entity_poly.pdbx_strand_id
1 'polypeptide(L)'
;MKRNIHIISMIMLLCTAGLSAQEVAVKTNLLADALTSPNIGVEVKLSERFSIEADFHYNPFPAGKDIRWKHWMLRPELRYWTCQPFGGHFFGMHLMYGVYNVGKVKLPFGMLKEIRSSRYEGEFMGAGLTYGYHFILSPHWSIETSVGVGFLHNRHERYRCFHCGEKTGSGNRNFIAPTRAAVSLVYVIK
;
A
#
# COMPACT_ATOMS: atom_id res chain seq x y z
N MET A 1 23.73 -3.52 -21.24
CA MET A 1 22.63 -4.50 -21.13
C MET A 1 23.05 -5.83 -20.48
N LYS A 2 24.12 -6.50 -20.88
CA LYS A 2 24.51 -7.82 -20.30
C LYS A 2 24.75 -7.80 -18.76
N ARG A 3 25.36 -6.74 -18.21
CA ARG A 3 25.67 -6.62 -16.76
C ARG A 3 24.40 -6.57 -15.88
N ASN A 4 23.31 -5.98 -16.36
CA ASN A 4 22.06 -5.90 -15.61
C ASN A 4 21.28 -7.24 -15.60
N ILE A 5 21.48 -8.06 -16.63
CA ILE A 5 20.88 -9.40 -16.73
C ILE A 5 21.50 -10.33 -15.68
N HIS A 6 22.79 -10.24 -15.44
CA HIS A 6 23.46 -11.05 -14.41
C HIS A 6 23.07 -10.66 -13.00
N ILE A 7 22.81 -9.35 -12.75
CA ILE A 7 22.32 -8.88 -11.43
C ILE A 7 20.90 -9.38 -11.20
N ILE A 8 20.03 -9.32 -12.18
CA ILE A 8 18.66 -9.84 -12.09
C ILE A 8 18.64 -11.35 -11.93
N SER A 9 19.49 -12.07 -12.67
CA SER A 9 19.65 -13.52 -12.54
C SER A 9 20.20 -13.91 -11.18
N MET A 10 21.16 -13.17 -10.63
CA MET A 10 21.73 -13.42 -9.30
C MET A 10 20.72 -13.13 -8.18
N ILE A 11 19.89 -12.11 -8.32
CA ILE A 11 18.80 -11.81 -7.39
C ILE A 11 17.74 -12.92 -7.45
N MET A 12 17.36 -13.40 -8.64
CA MET A 12 16.46 -14.56 -8.79
C MET A 12 17.03 -15.83 -8.18
N LEU A 13 18.33 -16.10 -8.34
CA LEU A 13 18.99 -17.28 -7.79
C LEU A 13 19.08 -17.24 -6.24
N LEU A 14 19.28 -16.05 -5.67
CA LEU A 14 19.27 -15.85 -4.21
C LEU A 14 17.88 -16.06 -3.60
N CYS A 15 16.82 -15.76 -4.36
CA CYS A 15 15.44 -16.02 -3.93
C CYS A 15 15.08 -17.51 -3.91
N THR A 16 15.74 -18.38 -4.69
CA THR A 16 15.42 -19.81 -4.78
C THR A 16 16.11 -20.68 -3.73
N ALA A 17 17.20 -20.21 -3.14
CA ALA A 17 18.01 -21.00 -2.20
C ALA A 17 17.41 -21.12 -0.77
N GLY A 18 16.34 -20.39 -0.45
CA GLY A 18 15.74 -20.35 0.89
C GLY A 18 14.28 -20.85 0.99
N LEU A 19 13.69 -21.38 -0.08
CA LEU A 19 12.25 -21.64 -0.15
C LEU A 19 11.76 -22.92 0.54
N SER A 20 12.63 -23.73 1.14
CA SER A 20 12.25 -25.07 1.62
C SER A 20 11.42 -25.11 2.92
N ALA A 21 11.14 -23.98 3.57
CA ALA A 21 10.30 -23.91 4.78
C ALA A 21 9.70 -22.51 5.03
N GLN A 22 9.56 -21.67 4.00
CA GLN A 22 9.01 -20.32 4.19
C GLN A 22 7.48 -20.36 4.10
N GLU A 23 6.82 -20.05 5.20
CA GLU A 23 5.38 -19.78 5.19
C GLU A 23 5.14 -18.46 4.44
N VAL A 24 4.23 -18.50 3.48
CA VAL A 24 3.85 -17.35 2.65
C VAL A 24 2.36 -17.06 2.89
N ALA A 25 2.00 -15.81 3.02
CA ALA A 25 0.61 -15.40 3.09
C ALA A 25 0.28 -14.44 1.95
N VAL A 26 -0.91 -14.62 1.38
CA VAL A 26 -1.52 -13.70 0.42
C VAL A 26 -2.70 -13.03 1.10
N LYS A 27 -2.86 -11.74 0.89
CA LYS A 27 -3.91 -10.95 1.55
C LYS A 27 -4.53 -9.89 0.67
N THR A 28 -5.75 -9.50 1.01
CA THR A 28 -6.43 -8.34 0.45
C THR A 28 -7.03 -7.49 1.56
N ASN A 29 -6.93 -6.18 1.44
CA ASN A 29 -7.50 -5.23 2.39
C ASN A 29 -8.95 -4.91 2.00
N LEU A 30 -9.90 -5.45 2.72
CA LEU A 30 -11.34 -5.30 2.48
C LEU A 30 -11.81 -3.84 2.60
N LEU A 31 -11.17 -3.01 3.45
CA LEU A 31 -11.51 -1.59 3.53
C LEU A 31 -11.11 -0.84 2.26
N ALA A 32 -9.95 -1.17 1.69
CA ALA A 32 -9.50 -0.58 0.43
C ALA A 32 -10.38 -1.04 -0.73
N ASP A 33 -10.75 -2.33 -0.77
CA ASP A 33 -11.66 -2.88 -1.79
C ASP A 33 -13.04 -2.20 -1.73
N ALA A 34 -13.58 -1.98 -0.53
CA ALA A 34 -14.83 -1.23 -0.32
C ALA A 34 -14.74 0.23 -0.80
N LEU A 35 -13.55 0.82 -0.81
CA LEU A 35 -13.27 2.15 -1.37
C LEU A 35 -12.86 2.11 -2.84
N THR A 36 -13.17 1.00 -3.54
CA THR A 36 -12.83 0.79 -4.96
C THR A 36 -11.34 0.88 -5.27
N SER A 37 -10.49 0.43 -4.34
CA SER A 37 -9.05 0.35 -4.48
C SER A 37 -8.57 -1.10 -4.40
N PRO A 38 -8.71 -1.89 -5.49
CA PRO A 38 -8.22 -3.26 -5.54
C PRO A 38 -6.77 -3.34 -5.11
N ASN A 39 -6.46 -4.36 -4.31
CA ASN A 39 -5.15 -4.50 -3.73
C ASN A 39 -4.78 -5.98 -3.53
N ILE A 40 -3.49 -6.23 -3.46
CA ILE A 40 -2.95 -7.53 -3.12
C ILE A 40 -1.70 -7.33 -2.27
N GLY A 41 -1.62 -8.07 -1.18
CA GLY A 41 -0.44 -8.16 -0.33
C GLY A 41 0.15 -9.56 -0.37
N VAL A 42 1.47 -9.64 -0.38
CA VAL A 42 2.22 -10.89 -0.20
C VAL A 42 3.15 -10.71 0.99
N GLU A 43 3.09 -11.63 1.92
CA GLU A 43 3.95 -11.63 3.11
C GLU A 43 4.70 -12.94 3.20
N VAL A 44 6.00 -12.85 3.50
CA VAL A 44 6.90 -14.00 3.62
C VAL A 44 7.54 -13.99 5.01
N LYS A 45 7.46 -15.12 5.70
CA LYS A 45 8.15 -15.36 6.97
C LYS A 45 9.65 -15.40 6.73
N LEU A 46 10.42 -14.55 7.40
CA LEU A 46 11.88 -14.52 7.32
C LEU A 46 12.53 -15.29 8.47
N SER A 47 11.91 -15.25 9.65
CA SER A 47 12.41 -15.92 10.86
C SER A 47 11.27 -16.16 11.84
N GLU A 48 11.57 -16.66 13.03
CA GLU A 48 10.58 -16.94 14.07
C GLU A 48 9.79 -15.71 14.54
N ARG A 49 10.31 -14.49 14.31
CA ARG A 49 9.66 -13.24 14.74
C ARG A 49 9.63 -12.16 13.68
N PHE A 50 10.17 -12.43 12.49
CA PHE A 50 10.21 -11.43 11.44
C PHE A 50 9.54 -11.94 10.16
N SER A 51 8.81 -11.06 9.50
CA SER A 51 8.28 -11.24 8.15
C SER A 51 8.46 -9.96 7.33
N ILE A 52 8.41 -10.11 6.03
CA ILE A 52 8.37 -9.00 5.08
C ILE A 52 7.09 -9.07 4.28
N GLU A 53 6.40 -7.96 4.18
CA GLU A 53 5.19 -7.79 3.37
C GLU A 53 5.46 -6.81 2.23
N ALA A 54 4.87 -7.08 1.07
CA ALA A 54 4.74 -6.12 -0.02
C ALA A 54 3.25 -6.01 -0.37
N ASP A 55 2.71 -4.82 -0.22
CA ASP A 55 1.30 -4.50 -0.46
C ASP A 55 1.20 -3.57 -1.67
N PHE A 56 0.43 -3.98 -2.68
CA PHE A 56 0.25 -3.26 -3.93
C PHE A 56 -1.22 -2.92 -4.14
N HIS A 57 -1.49 -1.63 -4.36
CA HIS A 57 -2.80 -1.11 -4.70
C HIS A 57 -2.79 -0.61 -6.14
N TYR A 58 -3.85 -0.92 -6.88
CA TYR A 58 -3.98 -0.46 -8.26
C TYR A 58 -5.43 -0.17 -8.63
N ASN A 59 -5.74 1.08 -8.87
CA ASN A 59 -7.04 1.49 -9.37
C ASN A 59 -6.90 2.26 -10.70
N PRO A 60 -7.10 1.60 -11.84
CA PRO A 60 -7.08 2.23 -13.16
C PRO A 60 -8.42 2.88 -13.53
N PHE A 61 -9.49 2.64 -12.76
CA PHE A 61 -10.84 2.98 -13.15
C PHE A 61 -11.22 4.41 -12.74
N PRO A 62 -11.97 5.16 -13.58
CA PRO A 62 -12.65 6.36 -13.12
C PRO A 62 -13.84 5.96 -12.22
N ALA A 63 -14.02 6.65 -11.11
CA ALA A 63 -15.15 6.37 -10.19
C ALA A 63 -16.51 6.90 -10.70
N GLY A 64 -16.59 7.41 -11.96
CA GLY A 64 -17.79 7.96 -12.59
C GLY A 64 -17.45 8.82 -13.81
N LYS A 65 -18.47 9.38 -14.49
CA LYS A 65 -18.26 10.19 -15.71
C LYS A 65 -17.29 11.37 -15.51
N ASP A 66 -17.27 11.93 -14.30
CA ASP A 66 -16.44 13.10 -13.97
C ASP A 66 -15.52 12.89 -12.77
N ILE A 67 -15.59 11.74 -12.09
CA ILE A 67 -14.81 11.45 -10.89
C ILE A 67 -13.57 10.66 -11.31
N ARG A 68 -12.40 11.24 -11.05
CA ARG A 68 -11.12 10.54 -11.23
C ARG A 68 -10.60 10.09 -9.88
N TRP A 69 -10.37 8.77 -9.76
CA TRP A 69 -9.81 8.14 -8.57
C TRP A 69 -8.77 7.10 -8.98
N LYS A 70 -7.86 7.52 -9.89
CA LYS A 70 -6.81 6.64 -10.38
C LYS A 70 -5.60 6.74 -9.50
N HIS A 71 -5.09 5.61 -9.06
CA HIS A 71 -3.84 5.57 -8.29
C HIS A 71 -3.20 4.19 -8.38
N TRP A 72 -1.92 4.16 -8.11
CA TRP A 72 -1.22 2.95 -7.70
C TRP A 72 -0.29 3.27 -6.55
N MET A 73 -0.05 2.29 -5.70
CA MET A 73 0.82 2.41 -4.55
C MET A 73 1.49 1.08 -4.26
N LEU A 74 2.76 1.12 -3.92
CA LEU A 74 3.54 0.01 -3.39
C LEU A 74 3.98 0.34 -1.98
N ARG A 75 3.83 -0.61 -1.05
CA ARG A 75 4.22 -0.45 0.35
C ARG A 75 4.92 -1.72 0.85
N PRO A 76 6.26 -1.78 0.77
CA PRO A 76 7.04 -2.78 1.50
C PRO A 76 7.04 -2.48 3.00
N GLU A 77 6.87 -3.52 3.82
CA GLU A 77 6.83 -3.43 5.28
C GLU A 77 7.62 -4.56 5.91
N LEU A 78 8.55 -4.23 6.80
CA LEU A 78 9.21 -5.18 7.69
C LEU A 78 8.41 -5.28 8.98
N ARG A 79 8.07 -6.50 9.41
CA ARG A 79 7.24 -6.78 10.58
C ARG A 79 7.99 -7.55 11.64
N TYR A 80 7.79 -7.12 12.87
CA TYR A 80 8.19 -7.83 14.07
C TYR A 80 6.96 -8.35 14.80
N TRP A 81 6.92 -9.65 15.05
CA TRP A 81 5.84 -10.35 15.73
C TRP A 81 6.19 -10.61 17.19
N THR A 82 5.24 -10.35 18.09
CA THR A 82 5.46 -10.56 19.53
C THR A 82 5.54 -12.05 19.89
N CYS A 83 4.84 -12.90 19.14
CA CYS A 83 4.87 -14.36 19.30
C CYS A 83 5.52 -15.00 18.08
N GLN A 84 4.74 -15.32 17.05
CA GLN A 84 5.20 -15.96 15.82
C GLN A 84 4.55 -15.28 14.63
N PRO A 85 5.16 -15.30 13.44
CA PRO A 85 4.55 -14.78 12.23
C PRO A 85 3.17 -15.40 11.99
N PHE A 86 2.25 -14.57 11.48
CA PHE A 86 0.85 -14.89 11.23
C PHE A 86 0.03 -15.23 12.50
N GLY A 87 0.41 -14.72 13.67
CA GLY A 87 -0.36 -14.90 14.88
C GLY A 87 -0.14 -13.82 15.95
N GLY A 88 -1.23 -13.17 16.40
CA GLY A 88 -1.20 -12.18 17.46
C GLY A 88 -0.76 -10.79 17.03
N HIS A 89 -0.07 -10.09 17.91
CA HIS A 89 0.36 -8.71 17.71
C HIS A 89 1.62 -8.59 16.86
N PHE A 90 1.66 -7.58 16.00
CA PHE A 90 2.87 -7.21 15.28
C PHE A 90 3.07 -5.69 15.22
N PHE A 91 4.32 -5.30 15.07
CA PHE A 91 4.77 -3.95 14.79
C PHE A 91 5.48 -3.95 13.44
N GLY A 92 5.18 -2.97 12.60
CA GLY A 92 5.77 -2.85 11.26
C GLY A 92 6.47 -1.52 11.07
N MET A 93 7.48 -1.53 10.21
CA MET A 93 8.09 -0.34 9.63
C MET A 93 7.94 -0.45 8.13
N HIS A 94 7.30 0.54 7.52
CA HIS A 94 7.03 0.53 6.08
C HIS A 94 7.60 1.75 5.37
N LEU A 95 7.95 1.51 4.13
CA LEU A 95 8.12 2.55 3.13
C LEU A 95 6.89 2.53 2.22
N MET A 96 6.60 3.65 1.57
CA MET A 96 5.52 3.72 0.59
C MET A 96 5.87 4.67 -0.54
N TYR A 97 5.45 4.30 -1.73
CA TYR A 97 5.52 5.13 -2.91
C TYR A 97 4.27 4.92 -3.76
N GLY A 98 3.75 5.99 -4.32
CA GLY A 98 2.59 5.91 -5.18
C GLY A 98 2.38 7.15 -6.02
N VAL A 99 1.56 6.98 -7.06
CA VAL A 99 1.15 8.03 -7.99
C VAL A 99 -0.37 8.08 -8.02
N TYR A 100 -0.91 9.28 -8.04
CA TYR A 100 -2.35 9.48 -8.07
C TYR A 100 -2.78 10.54 -9.09
N ASN A 101 -4.00 10.35 -9.59
CA ASN A 101 -4.71 11.32 -10.41
C ASN A 101 -6.15 11.40 -9.88
N VAL A 102 -6.40 12.43 -9.09
CA VAL A 102 -7.64 12.55 -8.29
C VAL A 102 -8.36 13.84 -8.63
N GLY A 103 -9.66 13.76 -8.87
CA GLY A 103 -10.49 14.93 -9.13
C GLY A 103 -11.96 14.67 -8.87
N LYS A 104 -12.71 15.69 -8.41
CA LYS A 104 -14.14 15.65 -8.05
C LYS A 104 -14.54 14.59 -7.01
N VAL A 105 -13.62 14.13 -6.19
CA VAL A 105 -13.91 13.14 -5.16
C VAL A 105 -14.54 13.82 -3.95
N LYS A 106 -15.69 13.30 -3.51
CA LYS A 106 -16.32 13.68 -2.25
C LYS A 106 -15.86 12.70 -1.17
N LEU A 107 -14.86 13.07 -0.40
CA LEU A 107 -14.45 12.27 0.76
C LEU A 107 -15.42 12.51 1.93
N PRO A 108 -15.71 11.47 2.75
CA PRO A 108 -16.47 11.61 3.97
C PRO A 108 -15.76 12.59 4.93
N PHE A 109 -16.52 13.19 5.85
CA PHE A 109 -16.03 14.15 6.85
C PHE A 109 -15.45 15.47 6.32
N GLY A 110 -15.70 15.83 5.05
CA GLY A 110 -15.26 17.12 4.48
C GLY A 110 -13.73 17.23 4.32
N MET A 111 -13.01 16.14 4.37
CA MET A 111 -11.57 16.09 4.12
C MET A 111 -11.28 16.52 2.68
N LEU A 112 -10.27 17.38 2.51
CA LEU A 112 -9.77 17.84 1.21
C LEU A 112 -10.85 18.49 0.31
N LYS A 113 -11.55 19.52 0.81
CA LYS A 113 -12.57 20.30 0.05
C LYS A 113 -12.05 20.82 -1.30
N GLU A 114 -10.76 21.06 -1.43
CA GLU A 114 -10.09 21.56 -2.63
C GLU A 114 -10.13 20.56 -3.81
N ILE A 115 -10.22 19.26 -3.56
CA ILE A 115 -10.31 18.22 -4.61
C ILE A 115 -11.66 18.25 -5.35
N ARG A 116 -12.67 18.95 -4.80
CA ARG A 116 -13.98 19.07 -5.44
C ARG A 116 -13.96 19.91 -6.71
N SER A 117 -13.10 20.93 -6.79
CA SER A 117 -13.09 21.93 -7.86
C SER A 117 -11.90 21.83 -8.81
N SER A 118 -10.89 21.03 -8.47
CA SER A 118 -9.65 20.93 -9.22
C SER A 118 -9.23 19.48 -9.35
N ARG A 119 -8.45 19.18 -10.40
CA ARG A 119 -7.79 17.91 -10.59
C ARG A 119 -6.37 18.00 -10.04
N TYR A 120 -5.97 17.03 -9.27
CA TYR A 120 -4.63 16.89 -8.74
C TYR A 120 -3.99 15.64 -9.32
N GLU A 121 -2.83 15.82 -9.91
CA GLU A 121 -1.93 14.75 -10.30
C GLU A 121 -0.67 14.86 -9.47
N GLY A 122 -0.18 13.75 -8.96
CA GLY A 122 1.00 13.79 -8.13
C GLY A 122 1.55 12.43 -7.77
N GLU A 123 2.67 12.50 -7.09
CA GLU A 123 3.34 11.36 -6.50
C GLU A 123 3.56 11.61 -5.01
N PHE A 124 3.58 10.55 -4.25
CA PHE A 124 3.95 10.62 -2.85
C PHE A 124 4.93 9.52 -2.50
N MET A 125 5.82 9.83 -1.59
CA MET A 125 6.70 8.87 -0.95
C MET A 125 6.68 9.10 0.56
N GLY A 126 6.92 8.06 1.32
CA GLY A 126 6.92 8.18 2.76
C GLY A 126 7.45 6.96 3.48
N ALA A 127 7.54 7.12 4.80
CA ALA A 127 7.89 6.07 5.72
C ALA A 127 7.00 6.16 6.96
N GLY A 128 6.71 5.03 7.58
CA GLY A 128 5.85 5.01 8.74
C GLY A 128 5.98 3.75 9.59
N LEU A 129 5.23 3.77 10.69
CA LEU A 129 5.13 2.66 11.61
C LEU A 129 3.70 2.11 11.58
N THR A 130 3.59 0.81 11.72
CA THR A 130 2.33 0.06 11.75
C THR A 130 2.23 -0.70 13.06
N TYR A 131 1.03 -0.80 13.59
CA TYR A 131 0.65 -1.76 14.62
C TYR A 131 -0.55 -2.53 14.13
N GLY A 132 -0.57 -3.85 14.36
CA GLY A 132 -1.68 -4.68 13.98
C GLY A 132 -1.84 -5.95 14.83
N TYR A 133 -2.95 -6.61 14.57
CA TYR A 133 -3.29 -7.88 15.21
C TYR A 133 -3.82 -8.85 14.16
N HIS A 134 -3.36 -10.09 14.26
CA HIS A 134 -3.70 -11.18 13.34
C HIS A 134 -4.53 -12.23 14.08
N PHE A 135 -5.78 -12.38 13.64
CA PHE A 135 -6.76 -13.33 14.17
C PHE A 135 -6.77 -14.60 13.33
N ILE A 136 -6.32 -15.71 13.88
CA ILE A 136 -6.34 -17.01 13.23
C ILE A 136 -7.77 -17.56 13.28
N LEU A 137 -8.39 -17.77 12.12
CA LEU A 137 -9.73 -18.37 12.01
C LEU A 137 -9.67 -19.88 11.74
N SER A 138 -8.70 -20.29 10.93
CA SER A 138 -8.47 -21.69 10.56
C SER A 138 -7.01 -21.90 10.18
N PRO A 139 -6.56 -23.14 9.87
CA PRO A 139 -5.17 -23.40 9.49
C PRO A 139 -4.63 -22.57 8.33
N HIS A 140 -5.51 -22.11 7.43
CA HIS A 140 -5.14 -21.34 6.25
C HIS A 140 -5.74 -19.92 6.22
N TRP A 141 -6.85 -19.69 6.91
CA TRP A 141 -7.57 -18.42 6.85
C TRP A 141 -7.42 -17.60 8.12
N SER A 142 -7.18 -16.33 7.96
CA SER A 142 -7.04 -15.38 9.05
C SER A 142 -7.61 -14.01 8.67
N ILE A 143 -7.91 -13.20 9.68
CA ILE A 143 -8.23 -11.78 9.53
C ILE A 143 -7.13 -10.97 10.21
N GLU A 144 -6.65 -9.96 9.54
CA GLU A 144 -5.66 -9.03 10.08
C GLU A 144 -6.26 -7.63 10.17
N THR A 145 -6.09 -6.98 11.31
CA THR A 145 -6.41 -5.56 11.48
C THR A 145 -5.11 -4.79 11.70
N SER A 146 -4.96 -3.65 11.02
CA SER A 146 -3.77 -2.83 11.19
C SER A 146 -4.03 -1.35 11.00
N VAL A 147 -3.30 -0.54 11.75
CA VAL A 147 -3.27 0.92 11.65
C VAL A 147 -1.83 1.38 11.58
N GLY A 148 -1.58 2.44 10.84
CA GLY A 148 -0.24 2.99 10.70
C GLY A 148 -0.24 4.50 10.55
N VAL A 149 0.84 5.12 10.99
CA VAL A 149 1.09 6.54 10.87
C VAL A 149 2.50 6.76 10.34
N GLY A 150 2.67 7.78 9.53
CA GLY A 150 3.96 8.04 8.93
C GLY A 150 4.11 9.46 8.39
N PHE A 151 5.32 9.74 7.96
CA PHE A 151 5.69 10.98 7.29
C PHE A 151 5.58 10.80 5.79
N LEU A 152 4.91 11.74 5.13
CA LEU A 152 4.67 11.75 3.70
C LEU A 152 5.26 13.01 3.06
N HIS A 153 6.00 12.80 2.00
CA HIS A 153 6.40 13.83 1.04
C HIS A 153 5.54 13.71 -0.20
N ASN A 154 4.77 14.74 -0.51
CA ASN A 154 3.84 14.76 -1.63
C ASN A 154 4.21 15.89 -2.61
N ARG A 155 4.37 15.54 -3.89
CA ARG A 155 4.52 16.47 -5.00
C ARG A 155 3.26 16.43 -5.83
N HIS A 156 2.65 17.58 -6.10
CA HIS A 156 1.42 17.64 -6.86
C HIS A 156 1.38 18.77 -7.86
N GLU A 157 0.65 18.51 -8.93
CA GLU A 157 0.27 19.49 -9.94
C GLU A 157 -1.25 19.68 -9.88
N ARG A 158 -1.67 20.92 -10.01
CA ARG A 158 -3.07 21.32 -9.99
C ARG A 158 -3.51 21.76 -11.37
N TYR A 159 -4.66 21.25 -11.81
CA TYR A 159 -5.29 21.58 -13.08
C TYR A 159 -6.69 22.13 -12.88
N ARG A 160 -7.07 23.16 -13.67
CA ARG A 160 -8.38 23.82 -13.57
C ARG A 160 -9.51 22.99 -14.15
N CYS A 161 -9.24 22.17 -15.15
CA CYS A 161 -10.23 21.35 -15.86
C CYS A 161 -9.95 19.86 -15.74
N PHE A 162 -11.01 19.03 -15.81
CA PHE A 162 -10.89 17.58 -15.65
C PHE A 162 -10.38 16.84 -16.90
N HIS A 163 -10.52 17.42 -18.10
CA HIS A 163 -10.12 16.79 -19.37
C HIS A 163 -8.98 17.50 -20.09
N CYS A 164 -9.00 18.84 -20.14
CA CYS A 164 -8.05 19.63 -20.95
C CYS A 164 -7.65 20.93 -20.23
N GLY A 165 -7.46 20.93 -18.92
CA GLY A 165 -7.16 22.14 -18.18
C GLY A 165 -5.69 22.52 -18.24
N GLU A 166 -5.45 23.83 -18.31
CA GLU A 166 -4.13 24.42 -18.07
C GLU A 166 -3.65 24.12 -16.65
N LYS A 167 -2.36 23.85 -16.52
CA LYS A 167 -1.71 23.72 -15.21
C LYS A 167 -1.79 25.05 -14.48
N THR A 168 -2.48 25.04 -13.35
CA THR A 168 -2.70 26.26 -12.54
C THR A 168 -1.70 26.43 -11.41
N GLY A 169 -0.91 25.38 -11.11
CA GLY A 169 0.10 25.42 -10.06
C GLY A 169 0.76 24.07 -9.81
N SER A 170 1.84 24.10 -9.08
CA SER A 170 2.52 22.92 -8.53
C SER A 170 2.95 23.22 -7.11
N GLY A 171 3.07 22.18 -6.28
CA GLY A 171 3.51 22.34 -4.91
C GLY A 171 4.07 21.04 -4.34
N ASN A 172 4.90 21.22 -3.31
CA ASN A 172 5.41 20.14 -2.48
C ASN A 172 4.87 20.33 -1.07
N ARG A 173 4.44 19.24 -0.45
CA ARG A 173 3.97 19.25 0.94
C ARG A 173 4.56 18.09 1.72
N ASN A 174 5.02 18.39 2.92
CA ASN A 174 5.44 17.40 3.91
C ASN A 174 4.42 17.42 5.04
N PHE A 175 3.96 16.24 5.46
CA PHE A 175 3.00 16.13 6.56
C PHE A 175 3.02 14.74 7.18
N ILE A 176 2.54 14.66 8.42
CA ILE A 176 2.30 13.38 9.10
C ILE A 176 0.83 13.01 8.86
N ALA A 177 0.58 11.77 8.48
CA ALA A 177 -0.76 11.27 8.21
C ALA A 177 -0.91 9.79 8.56
N PRO A 178 -2.15 9.28 8.70
CA PRO A 178 -2.41 7.85 8.66
C PRO A 178 -1.91 7.27 7.32
N THR A 179 -1.04 6.28 7.38
CA THR A 179 -0.43 5.63 6.20
C THR A 179 -0.95 4.23 5.96
N ARG A 180 -1.62 3.65 6.96
CA ARG A 180 -2.27 2.34 6.89
C ARG A 180 -3.56 2.35 7.71
N ALA A 181 -4.63 1.83 7.12
CA ALA A 181 -5.85 1.39 7.79
C ALA A 181 -6.33 0.17 7.02
N ALA A 182 -6.29 -1.00 7.65
CA ALA A 182 -6.63 -2.23 6.98
C ALA A 182 -7.43 -3.17 7.88
N VAL A 183 -8.41 -3.81 7.26
CA VAL A 183 -9.01 -5.06 7.70
C VAL A 183 -8.78 -6.02 6.55
N SER A 184 -7.85 -6.94 6.68
CA SER A 184 -7.42 -7.80 5.59
C SER A 184 -7.87 -9.23 5.80
N LEU A 185 -8.36 -9.84 4.72
CA LEU A 185 -8.50 -11.28 4.64
C LEU A 185 -7.16 -11.87 4.21
N VAL A 186 -6.68 -12.87 4.95
CA VAL A 186 -5.35 -13.46 4.77
C VAL A 186 -5.48 -14.95 4.51
N TYR A 187 -4.78 -15.44 3.49
CA TYR A 187 -4.62 -16.86 3.21
C TYR A 187 -3.16 -17.27 3.37
N VAL A 188 -2.88 -18.16 4.32
CA VAL A 188 -1.53 -18.67 4.62
C VAL A 188 -1.28 -19.96 3.85
N ILE A 189 -0.23 -19.94 3.04
CA ILE A 189 0.30 -21.09 2.29
C ILE A 189 1.41 -21.71 3.13
N LYS A 190 1.22 -22.93 3.55
CA LYS A 190 2.21 -23.72 4.33
C LYS A 190 2.89 -24.74 3.47
#